data_95e24b60d2ed26ced13b0497041fb467
#
_entry.id   95e24b60d2ed26ced13b0497041fb467
#
_cell.length_a   1.000
_cell.length_b   1.000
_cell.length_c   1.000
_cell.angle_alpha   90.00
_cell.angle_beta   90.00
_cell.angle_gamma   90.00
#
_symmetry.space_group_name_H-M   'P 1'
#
loop_
_entity.id
_entity.type
_entity.pdbx_description
1 polymer ?
#
loop_
_entity_poly.entity_id
_entity_poly.type
_entity_poly.pdbx_seq_one_letter_code
_entity_poly.pdbx_strand_id
1 'polypeptide(L)'
;MKFTRIITTVFFVVSFLSAGQAKDNPDAIIGKWLSGDKDAIIEIYQRDSKYFGKIIWLKEPLNDKGKPQTDENNPDPKLRKRSIMGLVILRDLVYDKDNLWINGMIYDPDSGDDYNCKMSLKDNNTIELRGYVGFPLFGRTEVWTRKVDDSA
;
A
#
# COMPACT_ATOMS: atom_id res chain seq x y z
N MET A 1 10.54 -23.56 -75.05
CA MET A 1 9.63 -23.43 -73.92
C MET A 1 10.38 -22.75 -72.80
N LYS A 2 10.03 -21.49 -72.54
CA LYS A 2 10.69 -20.71 -71.43
C LYS A 2 9.78 -20.79 -70.20
N PHE A 3 10.26 -21.41 -69.12
CA PHE A 3 9.54 -21.43 -67.86
C PHE A 3 9.92 -20.19 -67.06
N THR A 4 8.98 -19.25 -66.92
CA THR A 4 9.12 -18.06 -66.07
C THR A 4 8.82 -18.48 -64.66
N ARG A 5 9.84 -18.46 -63.78
CA ARG A 5 9.69 -18.67 -62.31
C ARG A 5 9.17 -17.37 -61.68
N ILE A 6 7.94 -17.39 -61.18
CA ILE A 6 7.38 -16.33 -60.38
C ILE A 6 7.88 -16.57 -58.92
N ILE A 7 8.76 -15.68 -58.44
CA ILE A 7 9.22 -15.67 -57.03
C ILE A 7 8.20 -14.81 -56.28
N THR A 8 7.31 -15.46 -55.52
CA THR A 8 6.40 -14.77 -54.60
C THR A 8 7.16 -14.47 -53.31
N THR A 9 7.59 -13.22 -53.16
CA THR A 9 8.20 -12.74 -51.93
C THR A 9 7.09 -12.51 -50.91
N VAL A 10 6.97 -13.40 -49.93
CA VAL A 10 6.08 -13.21 -48.78
C VAL A 10 6.75 -12.23 -47.80
N PHE A 11 6.23 -11.02 -47.74
CA PHE A 11 6.61 -10.03 -46.72
C PHE A 11 5.95 -10.43 -45.40
N PHE A 12 6.72 -10.97 -44.47
CA PHE A 12 6.29 -11.21 -43.09
C PHE A 12 6.35 -9.89 -42.32
N VAL A 13 5.21 -9.22 -42.19
CA VAL A 13 5.09 -8.02 -41.35
C VAL A 13 5.06 -8.48 -39.90
N VAL A 14 6.20 -8.42 -39.24
CA VAL A 14 6.28 -8.61 -37.77
C VAL A 14 5.76 -7.34 -37.13
N SER A 15 4.49 -7.34 -36.74
CA SER A 15 3.92 -6.29 -35.89
C SER A 15 4.50 -6.42 -34.50
N PHE A 16 5.46 -5.57 -34.16
CA PHE A 16 5.87 -5.37 -32.75
C PHE A 16 4.70 -4.71 -32.02
N LEU A 17 3.93 -5.50 -31.28
CA LEU A 17 3.11 -4.95 -30.21
C LEU A 17 4.07 -4.38 -29.14
N SER A 18 4.24 -3.07 -29.16
CA SER A 18 4.82 -2.36 -28.03
C SER A 18 3.83 -2.54 -26.86
N ALA A 19 4.09 -3.51 -26.00
CA ALA A 19 3.49 -3.53 -24.68
C ALA A 19 3.96 -2.24 -23.98
N GLY A 20 3.06 -1.25 -23.94
CA GLY A 20 3.30 -0.04 -23.18
C GLY A 20 3.62 -0.43 -21.75
N GLN A 21 4.87 -0.32 -21.33
CA GLN A 21 5.24 -0.45 -19.92
C GLN A 21 4.44 0.60 -19.16
N ALA A 22 3.60 0.15 -18.24
CA ALA A 22 2.95 1.05 -17.31
C ALA A 22 4.03 1.91 -16.67
N LYS A 23 3.90 3.23 -16.82
CA LYS A 23 4.91 4.17 -16.30
C LYS A 23 4.99 4.00 -14.81
N ASP A 24 6.18 3.71 -14.29
CA ASP A 24 6.45 3.68 -12.85
C ASP A 24 5.93 4.97 -12.19
N ASN A 25 5.02 4.79 -11.24
CA ASN A 25 4.43 5.90 -10.52
C ASN A 25 4.65 5.72 -9.00
N PRO A 26 5.68 6.36 -8.43
CA PRO A 26 5.95 6.29 -7.00
C PRO A 26 4.78 6.74 -6.12
N ASP A 27 3.93 7.64 -6.63
CA ASP A 27 2.80 8.22 -5.89
C ASP A 27 1.50 7.40 -6.05
N ALA A 28 1.57 6.25 -6.72
CA ALA A 28 0.39 5.42 -6.95
C ALA A 28 -0.29 4.91 -5.67
N ILE A 29 0.43 4.84 -4.54
CA ILE A 29 -0.15 4.46 -3.25
C ILE A 29 -0.79 5.61 -2.48
N ILE A 30 -0.62 6.86 -2.91
CA ILE A 30 -1.26 8.01 -2.24
C ILE A 30 -2.78 7.87 -2.33
N GLY A 31 -3.45 8.13 -1.21
CA GLY A 31 -4.91 8.09 -1.10
C GLY A 31 -5.40 7.34 0.12
N LYS A 32 -6.68 6.96 0.10
CA LYS A 32 -7.37 6.33 1.23
C LYS A 32 -7.49 4.83 1.00
N TRP A 33 -7.19 4.07 2.03
CA TRP A 33 -7.15 2.61 1.99
C TRP A 33 -7.90 2.02 3.18
N LEU A 34 -8.83 1.10 2.89
CA LEU A 34 -9.53 0.32 3.90
C LEU A 34 -8.64 -0.84 4.33
N SER A 35 -8.41 -1.00 5.63
CA SER A 35 -7.64 -2.09 6.24
C SER A 35 -8.18 -3.48 5.86
N GLY A 36 -7.35 -4.50 6.01
CA GLY A 36 -7.71 -5.89 5.72
C GLY A 36 -8.91 -6.37 6.52
N ASP A 37 -8.99 -6.01 7.80
CA ASP A 37 -10.10 -6.34 8.69
C ASP A 37 -11.30 -5.38 8.55
N LYS A 38 -11.19 -4.38 7.66
CA LYS A 38 -12.24 -3.38 7.37
C LYS A 38 -12.67 -2.56 8.59
N ASP A 39 -11.78 -2.33 9.49
CA ASP A 39 -11.99 -1.63 10.78
C ASP A 39 -11.40 -0.22 10.81
N ALA A 40 -10.49 0.10 9.87
CA ALA A 40 -9.87 1.40 9.74
C ALA A 40 -9.74 1.85 8.28
N ILE A 41 -9.72 3.16 8.05
CA ILE A 41 -9.27 3.76 6.81
C ILE A 41 -7.98 4.51 7.09
N ILE A 42 -6.96 4.19 6.31
CA ILE A 42 -5.63 4.79 6.38
C ILE A 42 -5.45 5.71 5.18
N GLU A 43 -5.09 6.97 5.41
CA GLU A 43 -4.69 7.90 4.38
C GLU A 43 -3.19 7.87 4.21
N ILE A 44 -2.72 7.42 3.02
CA ILE A 44 -1.32 7.44 2.64
C ILE A 44 -1.00 8.78 1.97
N TYR A 45 0.08 9.40 2.42
CA TYR A 45 0.59 10.68 1.90
C TYR A 45 2.11 10.68 1.84
N GLN A 46 2.67 11.58 1.05
CA GLN A 46 4.11 11.77 0.92
C GLN A 46 4.60 12.97 1.74
N ARG A 47 5.76 12.82 2.35
CA ARG A 47 6.53 13.90 2.98
C ARG A 47 8.01 13.58 2.85
N ASP A 48 8.80 14.55 2.36
CA ASP A 48 10.27 14.44 2.21
C ASP A 48 10.70 13.16 1.45
N SER A 49 10.04 12.88 0.31
CA SER A 49 10.27 11.70 -0.54
C SER A 49 10.02 10.35 0.13
N LYS A 50 9.35 10.32 1.26
CA LYS A 50 8.91 9.13 1.98
C LYS A 50 7.39 9.11 2.12
N TYR A 51 6.83 7.92 2.31
CA TYR A 51 5.41 7.73 2.44
C TYR A 51 5.05 7.35 3.86
N PHE A 52 3.94 7.94 4.32
CA PHE A 52 3.38 7.80 5.66
C PHE A 52 1.90 7.48 5.54
N GLY A 53 1.34 6.86 6.58
CA GLY A 53 -0.09 6.59 6.64
C GLY A 53 -0.66 6.91 8.01
N LYS A 54 -1.77 7.64 8.04
CA LYS A 54 -2.50 7.98 9.28
C LYS A 54 -3.91 7.41 9.24
N ILE A 55 -4.41 7.03 10.39
CA ILE A 55 -5.80 6.59 10.55
C ILE A 55 -6.72 7.80 10.44
N ILE A 56 -7.66 7.77 9.49
CA ILE A 56 -8.64 8.84 9.27
C ILE A 56 -10.07 8.41 9.58
N TRP A 57 -10.29 7.13 9.79
CA TRP A 57 -11.60 6.58 10.17
C TRP A 57 -11.40 5.24 10.91
N LEU A 58 -12.24 5.00 11.91
CA LEU A 58 -12.36 3.73 12.64
C LEU A 58 -13.82 3.27 12.60
N LYS A 59 -14.02 1.97 12.41
CA LYS A 59 -15.34 1.34 12.51
C LYS A 59 -15.92 1.47 13.91
N GLU A 60 -15.08 1.32 14.92
CA GLU A 60 -15.40 1.48 16.33
C GLU A 60 -14.54 2.59 16.94
N PRO A 61 -14.96 3.87 16.78
CA PRO A 61 -14.14 5.00 17.24
C PRO A 61 -14.15 5.22 18.75
N LEU A 62 -15.10 4.56 19.46
CA LEU A 62 -15.26 4.67 20.90
C LEU A 62 -14.96 3.33 21.58
N ASN A 63 -14.39 3.40 22.78
CA ASN A 63 -14.20 2.25 23.65
C ASN A 63 -15.49 1.88 24.40
N ASP A 64 -15.46 0.78 25.18
CA ASP A 64 -16.60 0.27 25.95
C ASP A 64 -17.21 1.28 26.95
N LYS A 65 -16.47 2.34 27.27
CA LYS A 65 -16.89 3.44 28.17
C LYS A 65 -17.47 4.63 27.40
N GLY A 66 -17.68 4.50 26.07
CA GLY A 66 -18.18 5.56 25.20
C GLY A 66 -17.21 6.72 24.99
N LYS A 67 -15.91 6.53 25.25
CA LYS A 67 -14.86 7.55 25.05
C LYS A 67 -14.05 7.22 23.80
N PRO A 68 -13.45 8.22 23.12
CA PRO A 68 -12.56 7.97 22.00
C PRO A 68 -11.48 6.94 22.33
N GLN A 69 -11.20 6.05 21.39
CA GLN A 69 -10.12 5.07 21.53
C GLN A 69 -8.77 5.77 21.66
N THR A 70 -7.95 5.29 22.58
CA THR A 70 -6.60 5.82 22.85
C THR A 70 -5.56 4.71 22.72
N ASP A 71 -4.32 5.09 22.51
CA ASP A 71 -3.17 4.20 22.31
C ASP A 71 -2.69 3.57 23.63
N GLU A 72 -3.61 2.94 24.34
CA GLU A 72 -3.41 2.48 25.71
C GLU A 72 -2.36 1.38 25.88
N ASN A 73 -2.08 0.62 24.81
CA ASN A 73 -1.04 -0.41 24.80
C ASN A 73 0.35 0.12 24.42
N ASN A 74 0.50 1.43 24.20
CA ASN A 74 1.80 2.00 23.87
C ASN A 74 2.84 1.70 24.96
N PRO A 75 4.05 1.23 24.59
CA PRO A 75 5.13 0.97 25.55
C PRO A 75 5.55 2.23 26.32
N ASP A 76 5.47 3.43 25.68
CA ASP A 76 5.68 4.69 26.38
C ASP A 76 4.39 5.16 27.08
N PRO A 77 4.35 5.17 28.42
CA PRO A 77 3.17 5.61 29.18
C PRO A 77 2.70 7.04 28.84
N LYS A 78 3.59 7.91 28.37
CA LYS A 78 3.26 9.28 27.99
C LYS A 78 2.39 9.35 26.73
N LEU A 79 2.47 8.34 25.88
CA LEU A 79 1.73 8.26 24.63
C LEU A 79 0.38 7.54 24.76
N ARG A 80 0.12 6.83 25.84
CA ARG A 80 -1.09 6.01 26.04
C ARG A 80 -2.41 6.78 26.00
N LYS A 81 -2.36 8.09 26.20
CA LYS A 81 -3.56 8.95 26.16
C LYS A 81 -3.81 9.61 24.81
N ARG A 82 -2.90 9.42 23.83
CA ARG A 82 -3.10 9.97 22.49
C ARG A 82 -4.23 9.22 21.77
N SER A 83 -4.98 9.93 20.94
CA SER A 83 -6.07 9.32 20.16
C SER A 83 -5.52 8.37 19.09
N ILE A 84 -6.21 7.25 18.88
CA ILE A 84 -5.97 6.38 17.71
C ILE A 84 -6.42 7.09 16.42
N MET A 85 -7.50 7.86 16.47
CA MET A 85 -7.92 8.69 15.33
C MET A 85 -6.85 9.75 15.04
N GLY A 86 -6.36 9.80 13.80
CA GLY A 86 -5.30 10.69 13.36
C GLY A 86 -3.87 10.16 13.64
N LEU A 87 -3.73 8.99 14.27
CA LEU A 87 -2.44 8.39 14.55
C LEU A 87 -1.72 8.00 13.27
N VAL A 88 -0.45 8.40 13.14
CA VAL A 88 0.44 7.95 12.07
C VAL A 88 0.95 6.57 12.43
N ILE A 89 0.44 5.55 11.75
CA ILE A 89 0.82 4.15 11.97
C ILE A 89 1.83 3.65 10.95
N LEU A 90 1.82 4.17 9.74
CA LEU A 90 2.74 3.78 8.67
C LEU A 90 3.77 4.88 8.47
N ARG A 91 5.06 4.51 8.45
CA ARG A 91 6.17 5.47 8.44
C ARG A 91 7.28 5.04 7.49
N ASP A 92 7.95 6.04 6.94
CA ASP A 92 9.25 5.94 6.27
C ASP A 92 9.33 5.00 5.06
N LEU A 93 8.22 4.57 4.46
CA LEU A 93 8.24 3.80 3.22
C LEU A 93 8.92 4.58 2.11
N VAL A 94 9.77 3.93 1.36
CA VAL A 94 10.49 4.48 0.21
C VAL A 94 10.14 3.67 -1.03
N TYR A 95 9.82 4.34 -2.13
CA TYR A 95 9.62 3.67 -3.41
C TYR A 95 10.94 3.07 -3.89
N ASP A 96 10.94 1.80 -4.28
CA ASP A 96 12.08 1.12 -4.88
C ASP A 96 11.89 1.05 -6.40
N LYS A 97 11.03 0.14 -6.87
CA LYS A 97 10.69 -0.07 -8.29
C LYS A 97 9.51 -1.05 -8.37
N ASP A 98 8.97 -1.25 -9.57
CA ASP A 98 7.98 -2.31 -9.84
C ASP A 98 6.79 -2.30 -8.87
N ASN A 99 6.26 -1.11 -8.56
CA ASN A 99 5.16 -0.92 -7.61
C ASN A 99 5.45 -1.45 -6.19
N LEU A 100 6.72 -1.40 -5.77
CA LEU A 100 7.18 -1.84 -4.45
C LEU A 100 7.68 -0.64 -3.63
N TRP A 101 7.24 -0.55 -2.38
CA TRP A 101 7.75 0.37 -1.35
C TRP A 101 8.34 -0.45 -0.21
N ILE A 102 9.52 -0.06 0.24
CA ILE A 102 10.35 -0.80 1.20
C ILE A 102 10.79 0.08 2.36
N ASN A 103 11.47 -0.53 3.32
CA ASN A 103 12.08 0.12 4.47
C ASN A 103 11.11 0.89 5.37
N GLY A 104 9.82 0.55 5.29
CA GLY A 104 8.81 1.14 6.16
C GLY A 104 8.75 0.49 7.54
N MET A 105 8.04 1.17 8.41
CA MET A 105 7.60 0.66 9.71
C MET A 105 6.09 0.83 9.85
N ILE A 106 5.44 -0.14 10.45
CA ILE A 106 4.04 -0.07 10.82
C ILE A 106 3.88 -0.30 12.31
N TYR A 107 3.15 0.61 12.96
CA TYR A 107 2.77 0.52 14.36
C TYR A 107 1.38 -0.12 14.48
N ASP A 108 1.28 -1.09 15.37
CA ASP A 108 0.02 -1.75 15.72
C ASP A 108 -0.46 -1.26 17.09
N PRO A 109 -1.52 -0.45 17.17
CA PRO A 109 -2.02 0.04 18.44
C PRO A 109 -2.60 -1.04 19.35
N ASP A 110 -3.05 -2.18 18.78
CA ASP A 110 -3.64 -3.26 19.57
C ASP A 110 -2.59 -4.03 20.37
N SER A 111 -1.40 -4.20 19.80
CA SER A 111 -0.27 -4.82 20.52
C SER A 111 0.66 -3.80 21.17
N GLY A 112 0.70 -2.57 20.67
CA GLY A 112 1.67 -1.54 21.07
C GLY A 112 3.04 -1.72 20.43
N ASP A 113 3.16 -2.56 19.40
CA ASP A 113 4.43 -2.92 18.78
C ASP A 113 4.63 -2.25 17.42
N ASP A 114 5.90 -2.03 17.09
CA ASP A 114 6.35 -1.61 15.76
C ASP A 114 6.89 -2.80 14.97
N TYR A 115 6.53 -2.89 13.71
CA TYR A 115 7.02 -3.90 12.76
C TYR A 115 7.68 -3.24 11.57
N ASN A 116 8.74 -3.85 11.04
CA ASN A 116 9.23 -3.49 9.72
C ASN A 116 8.15 -3.82 8.70
N CYS A 117 8.03 -3.03 7.64
CA CYS A 117 7.07 -3.35 6.60
C CYS A 117 7.56 -3.01 5.19
N LYS A 118 6.97 -3.69 4.24
CA LYS A 118 7.01 -3.38 2.83
C LYS A 118 5.60 -3.44 2.26
N MET A 119 5.40 -2.72 1.17
CA MET A 119 4.10 -2.59 0.54
C MET A 119 4.24 -2.80 -0.96
N SER A 120 3.33 -3.56 -1.57
CA SER A 120 3.27 -3.73 -3.02
C SER A 120 1.87 -3.40 -3.54
N LEU A 121 1.82 -2.59 -4.61
CA LEU A 121 0.58 -2.29 -5.30
C LEU A 121 0.34 -3.39 -6.35
N LYS A 122 -0.70 -4.19 -6.15
CA LYS A 122 -1.06 -5.32 -7.03
C LYS A 122 -1.82 -4.85 -8.25
N ASP A 123 -2.68 -3.86 -8.05
CA ASP A 123 -3.45 -3.13 -9.05
C ASP A 123 -3.82 -1.75 -8.48
N ASN A 124 -4.54 -0.92 -9.24
CA ASN A 124 -4.89 0.44 -8.81
C ASN A 124 -5.70 0.50 -7.52
N ASN A 125 -6.31 -0.61 -7.10
CA ASN A 125 -7.25 -0.67 -5.97
C ASN A 125 -6.82 -1.63 -4.86
N THR A 126 -5.67 -2.30 -5.00
CA THR A 126 -5.24 -3.36 -4.08
C THR A 126 -3.78 -3.20 -3.67
N ILE A 127 -3.54 -3.05 -2.39
CA ILE A 127 -2.21 -3.08 -1.77
C ILE A 127 -2.06 -4.35 -0.94
N GLU A 128 -0.91 -5.02 -1.06
CA GLU A 128 -0.43 -5.98 -0.08
C GLU A 128 0.60 -5.29 0.82
N LEU A 129 0.28 -5.20 2.11
CA LEU A 129 1.17 -4.74 3.17
C LEU A 129 1.73 -5.95 3.91
N ARG A 130 3.03 -6.10 3.96
CA ARG A 130 3.69 -7.15 4.73
C ARG A 130 4.46 -6.56 5.90
N GLY A 131 3.95 -6.82 7.12
CA GLY A 131 4.62 -6.54 8.38
C GLY A 131 5.48 -7.74 8.80
N TYR A 132 6.67 -7.49 9.37
CA TYR A 132 7.59 -8.55 9.78
C TYR A 132 8.57 -8.10 10.87
N VAL A 133 9.11 -9.08 11.59
CA VAL A 133 10.22 -8.90 12.55
C VAL A 133 11.45 -9.59 11.97
N GLY A 134 12.56 -8.87 11.87
CA GLY A 134 13.79 -9.38 11.26
C GLY A 134 13.69 -9.54 9.76
N PHE A 135 13.32 -10.75 9.28
CA PHE A 135 13.23 -11.03 7.84
C PHE A 135 11.79 -11.10 7.34
N PRO A 136 11.52 -10.64 6.11
CA PRO A 136 10.16 -10.66 5.53
C PRO A 136 9.50 -12.04 5.46
N LEU A 137 10.29 -13.14 5.51
CA LEU A 137 9.78 -14.50 5.54
C LEU A 137 8.91 -14.76 6.78
N PHE A 138 9.26 -14.16 7.92
CA PHE A 138 8.57 -14.32 9.21
C PHE A 138 7.57 -13.17 9.44
N GLY A 139 6.73 -12.90 8.46
CA GLY A 139 5.80 -11.79 8.51
C GLY A 139 4.35 -12.20 8.24
N ARG A 140 3.45 -11.25 8.49
CA ARG A 140 2.03 -11.33 8.14
C ARG A 140 1.74 -10.37 6.98
N THR A 141 0.93 -10.82 6.04
CA THR A 141 0.45 -9.98 4.93
C THR A 141 -1.00 -9.62 5.15
N GLU A 142 -1.29 -8.34 4.99
CA GLU A 142 -2.64 -7.80 4.93
C GLU A 142 -2.92 -7.25 3.53
N VAL A 143 -4.18 -7.33 3.12
CA VAL A 143 -4.64 -6.78 1.84
C VAL A 143 -5.51 -5.57 2.14
N TRP A 144 -5.06 -4.39 1.69
CA TRP A 144 -5.83 -3.15 1.79
C TRP A 144 -6.49 -2.83 0.47
N THR A 145 -7.70 -2.31 0.52
CA THR A 145 -8.46 -1.93 -0.68
C THR A 145 -8.65 -0.43 -0.74
N ARG A 146 -8.50 0.14 -1.95
CA ARG A 146 -8.65 1.58 -2.15
C ARG A 146 -10.07 2.03 -1.82
N LYS A 147 -10.19 3.05 -0.99
CA LYS A 147 -11.45 3.71 -0.73
C LYS A 147 -11.55 4.94 -1.65
N VAL A 148 -12.46 4.87 -2.59
CA VAL A 148 -12.84 6.04 -3.41
C VAL A 148 -13.86 6.82 -2.61
N ASP A 149 -13.74 8.14 -2.56
CA ASP A 149 -14.81 8.98 -2.03
C ASP A 149 -16.02 8.80 -2.94
N ASP A 150 -17.13 8.34 -2.37
CA ASP A 150 -18.40 8.35 -3.06
C ASP A 150 -18.71 9.82 -3.36
N SER A 151 -18.39 10.24 -4.60
CA SER A 151 -18.76 11.57 -5.07
C SER A 151 -20.27 11.64 -5.08
N ALA A 152 -20.80 12.53 -4.25
CA ALA A 152 -22.21 12.84 -4.21
C ALA A 152 -22.71 13.38 -5.55
#